data_b1d4a5b2860467084d80518afc39c446
#
_entry.id   b1d4a5b2860467084d80518afc39c446
#
_cell.length_a   1.000
_cell.length_b   1.000
_cell.length_c   1.000
_cell.angle_alpha   90.00
_cell.angle_beta   90.00
_cell.angle_gamma   90.00
#
_symmetry.space_group_name_H-M   'P 1'
#
loop_
_entity.id
_entity.type
_entity.pdbx_description
1 polymer ?
#
loop_
_entity_poly.entity_id
_entity_poly.type
_entity_poly.pdbx_seq_one_letter_code
_entity_poly.pdbx_strand_id
1 'polypeptide(L)'
;VLLASNYVRDLFELPDLHTGYRYLAASMFGWDYPSINIKEGGYEVTEKSKPGPGQIEKAETNPIPKIGGPGYVNIAPGNVALFERMGKPSKIAGAGKHFIGRFETLREVLDLRDQIRSRDEVKAMTKDGIPVKVRNTQTSFRVRTGSRRRERKPDETYPFSSAAVRRIAYGKTVSLRGTSAWTDGAINSVTGAIRGY
;
A
#
# COMPACT_ATOMS: atom_id res chain seq x y z
N VAL A 1 16.48 -18.91 -22.05
CA VAL A 1 15.43 -18.56 -21.08
C VAL A 1 15.80 -19.06 -19.68
N LEU A 2 16.20 -20.34 -19.47
CA LEU A 2 16.52 -20.87 -18.13
C LEU A 2 17.68 -20.11 -17.44
N LEU A 3 18.77 -19.82 -18.13
CA LEU A 3 19.87 -19.02 -17.58
C LEU A 3 19.43 -17.60 -17.19
N ALA A 4 18.61 -16.97 -18.04
CA ALA A 4 18.07 -15.65 -17.75
C ALA A 4 17.11 -15.68 -16.54
N SER A 5 16.29 -16.72 -16.41
CA SER A 5 15.41 -16.89 -15.24
C SER A 5 16.22 -17.07 -13.95
N ASN A 6 17.33 -17.80 -14.01
CA ASN A 6 18.22 -17.96 -12.87
C ASN A 6 18.86 -16.63 -12.46
N TYR A 7 19.33 -15.86 -13.44
CA TYR A 7 19.89 -14.53 -13.20
C TYR A 7 18.85 -13.57 -12.57
N VAL A 8 17.62 -13.56 -13.09
CA VAL A 8 16.54 -12.74 -12.53
C VAL A 8 16.19 -13.19 -11.10
N ARG A 9 16.14 -14.51 -10.86
CA ARG A 9 15.91 -15.05 -9.52
C ARG A 9 16.96 -14.54 -8.54
N ASP A 10 18.23 -14.65 -8.89
CA ASP A 10 19.34 -14.27 -8.01
C ASP A 10 19.40 -12.75 -7.80
N LEU A 11 19.16 -11.96 -8.86
CA LEU A 11 19.19 -10.50 -8.81
C LEU A 11 18.09 -9.91 -7.90
N PHE A 12 16.89 -10.50 -7.93
CA PHE A 12 15.71 -10.01 -7.18
C PHE A 12 15.38 -10.87 -5.96
N GLU A 13 16.26 -11.80 -5.59
CA GLU A 13 16.09 -12.72 -4.45
C GLU A 13 14.72 -13.41 -4.48
N LEU A 14 14.37 -13.97 -5.64
CA LEU A 14 13.08 -14.64 -5.81
C LEU A 14 13.12 -16.05 -5.18
N PRO A 15 11.99 -16.55 -4.68
CA PRO A 15 11.94 -17.83 -3.98
C PRO A 15 12.21 -19.01 -4.91
N ASP A 16 11.83 -18.90 -6.17
CA ASP A 16 11.99 -19.99 -7.14
C ASP A 16 12.31 -19.50 -8.57
N LEU A 17 12.76 -20.44 -9.38
CA LEU A 17 13.10 -20.22 -10.79
C LEU A 17 11.84 -19.93 -11.63
N HIS A 18 10.69 -20.49 -11.24
CA HIS A 18 9.45 -20.34 -11.95
C HIS A 18 8.93 -18.90 -11.90
N THR A 19 9.10 -18.21 -10.77
CA THR A 19 8.76 -16.78 -10.63
C THR A 19 9.59 -15.92 -11.58
N GLY A 20 10.91 -16.19 -11.70
CA GLY A 20 11.78 -15.51 -12.67
C GLY A 20 11.38 -15.79 -14.12
N TYR A 21 11.05 -17.04 -14.44
CA TYR A 21 10.54 -17.41 -15.76
C TYR A 21 9.23 -16.70 -16.10
N ARG A 22 8.28 -16.67 -15.17
CA ARG A 22 6.98 -16.02 -15.33
C ARG A 22 7.11 -14.52 -15.58
N TYR A 23 8.02 -13.86 -14.86
CA TYR A 23 8.36 -12.46 -15.11
C TYR A 23 8.92 -12.22 -16.52
N LEU A 24 9.86 -13.05 -16.96
CA LEU A 24 10.44 -12.96 -18.30
C LEU A 24 9.41 -13.26 -19.39
N ALA A 25 8.58 -14.28 -19.23
CA ALA A 25 7.51 -14.60 -20.17
C ALA A 25 6.52 -13.44 -20.33
N ALA A 26 6.09 -12.84 -19.22
CA ALA A 26 5.24 -11.65 -19.22
C ALA A 26 5.93 -10.44 -19.86
N SER A 27 7.23 -10.23 -19.55
CA SER A 27 7.97 -9.07 -20.04
C SER A 27 8.35 -9.13 -21.50
N MET A 28 8.73 -10.31 -22.01
CA MET A 28 9.25 -10.47 -23.38
C MET A 28 8.13 -10.81 -24.37
N PHE A 29 7.20 -11.66 -23.97
CA PHE A 29 6.20 -12.23 -24.87
C PHE A 29 4.76 -11.77 -24.56
N GLY A 30 4.56 -11.10 -23.44
CA GLY A 30 3.21 -10.70 -23.02
C GLY A 30 2.34 -11.88 -22.57
N TRP A 31 2.95 -12.98 -22.15
CA TRP A 31 2.27 -14.20 -21.75
C TRP A 31 2.08 -14.26 -20.23
N ASP A 32 0.95 -14.79 -19.80
CA ASP A 32 0.62 -15.08 -18.41
C ASP A 32 0.94 -13.92 -17.44
N TYR A 33 0.37 -12.74 -17.72
CA TYR A 33 0.55 -11.60 -16.84
C TYR A 33 0.12 -11.91 -15.41
N PRO A 34 1.03 -11.74 -14.44
CA PRO A 34 0.71 -11.89 -13.04
C PRO A 34 -0.32 -10.85 -12.59
N SER A 35 -1.11 -11.17 -11.57
CA SER A 35 -2.09 -10.24 -11.02
C SER A 35 -2.07 -10.23 -9.49
N ILE A 36 -2.35 -9.06 -8.91
CA ILE A 36 -2.55 -8.88 -7.48
C ILE A 36 -3.89 -8.19 -7.24
N ASN A 37 -4.50 -8.47 -6.08
CA ASN A 37 -5.71 -7.80 -5.61
C ASN A 37 -5.35 -6.89 -4.44
N ILE A 38 -5.88 -5.68 -4.46
CA ILE A 38 -5.75 -4.70 -3.38
C ILE A 38 -7.08 -4.60 -2.65
N LYS A 39 -7.05 -4.89 -1.34
CA LYS A 39 -8.18 -4.81 -0.43
C LYS A 39 -7.71 -4.33 0.94
N GLU A 40 -8.57 -3.60 1.65
CA GLU A 40 -8.36 -3.22 3.06
C GLU A 40 -7.01 -2.56 3.38
N GLY A 41 -6.52 -1.72 2.46
CA GLY A 41 -5.23 -1.05 2.62
C GLY A 41 -4.02 -1.96 2.47
N GLY A 42 -4.19 -3.20 2.02
CA GLY A 42 -3.16 -4.18 1.72
C GLY A 42 -3.31 -4.78 0.33
N TYR A 43 -2.45 -5.74 0.01
CA TYR A 43 -2.57 -6.50 -1.23
C TYR A 43 -2.56 -8.00 -0.96
N GLU A 44 -3.34 -8.72 -1.74
CA GLU A 44 -3.38 -10.18 -1.79
C GLU A 44 -2.87 -10.64 -3.16
N VAL A 45 -2.02 -11.64 -3.15
CA VAL A 45 -1.55 -12.27 -4.40
C VAL A 45 -2.60 -13.25 -4.88
N THR A 46 -3.13 -13.00 -6.07
CA THR A 46 -4.08 -13.94 -6.69
C THR A 46 -3.32 -14.90 -7.60
N GLU A 47 -3.30 -16.15 -7.24
CA GLU A 47 -2.91 -17.21 -8.15
C GLU A 47 -4.14 -17.69 -8.96
N LYS A 48 -3.98 -17.80 -10.28
CA LYS A 48 -5.05 -18.26 -11.18
C LYS A 48 -5.32 -19.76 -11.07
N SER A 49 -4.49 -20.50 -10.39
CA SER A 49 -4.62 -21.95 -10.20
C SER A 49 -5.07 -22.24 -8.78
N LYS A 50 -6.23 -22.92 -8.64
CA LYS A 50 -6.59 -23.53 -7.37
C LYS A 50 -5.48 -24.54 -7.00
N PRO A 51 -4.87 -24.43 -5.81
CA PRO A 51 -3.89 -25.42 -5.39
C PRO A 51 -4.55 -26.80 -5.37
N GLY A 52 -3.87 -27.79 -5.94
CA GLY A 52 -4.29 -29.19 -5.81
C GLY A 52 -4.21 -29.62 -4.33
N PRO A 53 -4.93 -30.70 -3.94
CA PRO A 53 -4.90 -31.16 -2.56
C PRO A 53 -3.46 -31.50 -2.16
N GLY A 54 -2.93 -30.77 -1.16
CA GLY A 54 -1.57 -30.95 -0.62
C GLY A 54 -0.54 -29.87 -1.02
N GLN A 55 -0.90 -28.88 -1.83
CA GLN A 55 -0.02 -27.74 -2.13
C GLN A 55 -0.36 -26.56 -1.21
N ILE A 56 0.61 -26.15 -0.40
CA ILE A 56 0.54 -24.94 0.40
C ILE A 56 0.62 -23.75 -0.57
N GLU A 57 -0.36 -22.85 -0.55
CA GLU A 57 -0.36 -21.59 -1.30
C GLU A 57 0.92 -20.80 -0.98
N LYS A 58 1.86 -20.76 -1.91
CA LYS A 58 3.03 -19.88 -1.79
C LYS A 58 2.64 -18.52 -2.40
N ALA A 59 2.19 -17.61 -1.57
CA ALA A 59 2.03 -16.19 -1.92
C ALA A 59 3.33 -15.56 -2.48
N GLU A 60 4.43 -16.27 -2.41
CA GLU A 60 5.78 -15.85 -2.80
C GLU A 60 6.08 -15.97 -4.30
N THR A 61 5.25 -16.69 -5.08
CA THR A 61 5.50 -16.96 -6.51
C THR A 61 5.10 -15.84 -7.47
N ASN A 62 4.55 -14.73 -6.95
CA ASN A 62 4.15 -13.60 -7.78
C ASN A 62 5.31 -12.57 -7.88
N PRO A 63 5.78 -12.22 -9.09
CA PRO A 63 6.89 -11.29 -9.26
C PRO A 63 6.53 -9.83 -8.96
N ILE A 64 5.24 -9.44 -9.00
CA ILE A 64 4.83 -8.03 -8.85
C ILE A 64 5.31 -7.38 -7.56
N PRO A 65 5.19 -7.98 -6.36
CA PRO A 65 5.63 -7.34 -5.13
C PRO A 65 7.13 -7.07 -5.06
N LYS A 66 7.95 -7.92 -5.70
CA LYS A 66 9.42 -7.82 -5.65
C LYS A 66 10.03 -7.06 -6.83
N ILE A 67 9.59 -7.36 -8.05
CA ILE A 67 10.15 -6.79 -9.29
C ILE A 67 9.27 -5.64 -9.82
N GLY A 68 7.98 -5.73 -9.59
CA GLY A 68 6.98 -4.89 -10.25
C GLY A 68 6.37 -5.55 -11.47
N GLY A 69 5.67 -4.72 -12.31
CA GLY A 69 5.08 -5.22 -13.56
C GLY A 69 6.10 -5.65 -14.61
N PRO A 70 5.64 -6.22 -15.72
CA PRO A 70 4.27 -6.05 -16.24
C PRO A 70 3.26 -7.00 -15.61
N GLY A 71 2.05 -6.49 -15.38
CA GLY A 71 0.97 -7.26 -14.79
C GLY A 71 -0.30 -6.46 -14.55
N TYR A 72 -1.26 -7.07 -13.87
CA TYR A 72 -2.52 -6.43 -13.52
C TYR A 72 -2.65 -6.24 -12.02
N VAL A 73 -3.19 -5.08 -11.64
CA VAL A 73 -3.55 -4.77 -10.27
C VAL A 73 -5.05 -4.49 -10.22
N ASN A 74 -5.77 -5.30 -9.46
CA ASN A 74 -7.20 -5.12 -9.23
C ASN A 74 -7.39 -4.40 -7.89
N ILE A 75 -7.91 -3.19 -7.91
CA ILE A 75 -8.10 -2.37 -6.73
C ILE A 75 -9.57 -2.41 -6.35
N ALA A 76 -9.87 -2.94 -5.16
CA ALA A 76 -11.23 -2.96 -4.63
C ALA A 76 -11.70 -1.53 -4.26
N PRO A 77 -13.02 -1.25 -4.34
CA PRO A 77 -13.58 0.03 -3.92
C PRO A 77 -13.13 0.41 -2.50
N GLY A 78 -12.88 1.69 -2.28
CA GLY A 78 -12.36 2.18 -1.00
C GLY A 78 -10.85 2.12 -0.84
N ASN A 79 -10.13 1.68 -1.88
CA ASN A 79 -8.66 1.67 -1.85
C ASN A 79 -8.08 2.52 -2.97
N VAL A 80 -6.87 3.02 -2.75
CA VAL A 80 -6.06 3.72 -3.73
C VAL A 80 -4.62 3.23 -3.66
N ALA A 81 -4.00 3.08 -4.81
CA ALA A 81 -2.62 2.64 -4.93
C ALA A 81 -1.75 3.72 -5.59
N LEU A 82 -0.56 3.94 -5.04
CA LEU A 82 0.49 4.74 -5.63
C LEU A 82 1.54 3.82 -6.23
N PHE A 83 1.83 4.04 -7.50
CA PHE A 83 2.86 3.32 -8.23
C PHE A 83 4.10 4.17 -8.48
N GLU A 84 5.25 3.52 -8.44
CA GLU A 84 6.55 4.10 -8.75
C GLU A 84 7.20 3.37 -9.92
N ARG A 85 7.99 4.10 -10.67
CA ARG A 85 8.92 3.55 -11.66
C ARG A 85 10.30 4.13 -11.42
N MET A 86 11.27 3.26 -11.13
CA MET A 86 12.67 3.67 -10.83
C MET A 86 12.76 4.77 -9.77
N GLY A 87 12.02 4.62 -8.67
CA GLY A 87 12.02 5.57 -7.55
C GLY A 87 11.26 6.88 -7.79
N LYS A 88 10.58 7.04 -8.94
CA LYS A 88 9.75 8.22 -9.23
C LYS A 88 8.27 7.84 -9.23
N PRO A 89 7.39 8.69 -8.65
CA PRO A 89 5.96 8.46 -8.73
C PRO A 89 5.50 8.39 -10.18
N SER A 90 4.86 7.28 -10.56
CA SER A 90 4.37 7.02 -11.90
C SER A 90 2.90 7.41 -12.00
N LYS A 91 2.03 6.72 -11.27
CA LYS A 91 0.59 6.99 -11.27
C LYS A 91 -0.05 6.72 -9.93
N ILE A 92 -1.23 7.31 -9.73
CA ILE A 92 -2.13 6.98 -8.63
C ILE A 92 -3.41 6.41 -9.25
N ALA A 93 -3.82 5.24 -8.78
CA ALA A 93 -5.00 4.55 -9.29
C ALA A 93 -5.98 4.25 -8.16
N GLY A 94 -7.24 4.61 -8.38
CA GLY A 94 -8.38 4.22 -7.54
C GLY A 94 -8.95 2.86 -7.91
N ALA A 95 -10.17 2.57 -7.47
CA ALA A 95 -10.84 1.30 -7.73
C ALA A 95 -10.87 0.91 -9.22
N GLY A 96 -10.75 -0.38 -9.50
CA GLY A 96 -10.77 -0.94 -10.83
C GLY A 96 -9.56 -1.80 -11.16
N LYS A 97 -9.52 -2.29 -12.41
CA LYS A 97 -8.42 -3.09 -12.94
C LYS A 97 -7.43 -2.19 -13.68
N HIS A 98 -6.18 -2.21 -13.27
CA HIS A 98 -5.11 -1.40 -13.84
C HIS A 98 -3.97 -2.26 -14.34
N PHE A 99 -3.45 -1.95 -15.52
CA PHE A 99 -2.22 -2.52 -16.02
C PHE A 99 -1.04 -1.72 -15.48
N ILE A 100 -0.02 -2.40 -15.01
CA ILE A 100 1.27 -1.84 -14.61
C ILE A 100 2.34 -2.25 -15.61
N GLY A 101 3.18 -1.29 -15.99
CA GLY A 101 4.27 -1.50 -16.95
C GLY A 101 5.49 -2.15 -16.32
N ARG A 102 6.49 -2.46 -17.13
CA ARG A 102 7.77 -3.02 -16.66
C ARG A 102 8.41 -2.12 -15.61
N PHE A 103 8.91 -2.72 -14.54
CA PHE A 103 9.56 -2.03 -13.41
C PHE A 103 8.68 -0.97 -12.74
N GLU A 104 7.38 -1.04 -12.94
CA GLU A 104 6.42 -0.24 -12.19
C GLU A 104 6.03 -1.03 -10.94
N THR A 105 6.42 -0.52 -9.79
CA THR A 105 6.24 -1.16 -8.48
C THR A 105 5.11 -0.51 -7.69
N LEU A 106 4.50 -1.26 -6.81
CA LEU A 106 3.53 -0.78 -5.85
C LEU A 106 4.27 -0.11 -4.68
N ARG A 107 4.16 1.21 -4.54
CA ARG A 107 4.82 1.94 -3.46
C ARG A 107 4.01 1.96 -2.18
N GLU A 108 2.72 2.27 -2.29
CA GLU A 108 1.85 2.43 -1.14
C GLU A 108 0.41 2.10 -1.52
N VAL A 109 -0.29 1.48 -0.58
CA VAL A 109 -1.73 1.25 -0.65
C VAL A 109 -2.38 1.96 0.52
N LEU A 110 -3.43 2.73 0.25
CA LEU A 110 -4.18 3.44 1.27
C LEU A 110 -5.65 3.03 1.23
N ASP A 111 -6.22 2.81 2.40
CA ASP A 111 -7.65 2.69 2.58
C ASP A 111 -8.27 4.10 2.68
N LEU A 112 -9.26 4.38 1.86
CA LEU A 112 -9.94 5.68 1.78
C LEU A 112 -11.15 5.78 2.73
N ARG A 113 -11.55 4.65 3.32
CA ARG A 113 -12.65 4.59 4.28
C ARG A 113 -12.25 5.29 5.59
N ASP A 114 -13.23 5.62 6.39
CA ASP A 114 -13.00 6.16 7.72
C ASP A 114 -12.28 5.11 8.58
N GLN A 115 -11.20 5.51 9.21
CA GLN A 115 -10.38 4.67 10.06
C GLN A 115 -10.44 5.17 11.49
N ILE A 116 -10.47 4.26 12.44
CA ILE A 116 -10.47 4.54 13.87
C ILE A 116 -9.20 3.97 14.47
N ARG A 117 -8.52 4.77 15.26
CA ARG A 117 -7.41 4.36 16.11
C ARG A 117 -7.71 4.75 17.55
N SER A 118 -7.39 3.85 18.47
CA SER A 118 -7.56 4.09 19.90
C SER A 118 -6.22 4.00 20.63
N ARG A 119 -6.16 4.69 21.75
CA ARG A 119 -5.06 4.61 22.71
C ARG A 119 -5.65 4.56 24.12
N ASP A 120 -5.25 3.56 24.88
CA ASP A 120 -5.86 3.29 26.18
C ASP A 120 -5.52 4.36 27.22
N GLU A 121 -4.28 4.84 27.26
CA GLU A 121 -3.84 5.87 28.21
C GLU A 121 -2.88 6.87 27.57
N VAL A 122 -3.14 8.14 27.78
CA VAL A 122 -2.23 9.26 27.47
C VAL A 122 -1.95 10.01 28.76
N LYS A 123 -0.68 10.08 29.16
CA LYS A 123 -0.23 10.87 30.29
C LYS A 123 0.07 12.30 29.80
N ALA A 124 -0.50 13.28 30.46
CA ALA A 124 -0.29 14.70 30.20
C ALA A 124 -0.10 15.46 31.51
N MET A 125 0.36 16.69 31.42
CA MET A 125 0.50 17.59 32.56
C MET A 125 -0.25 18.89 32.22
N THR A 126 -1.06 19.38 33.17
CA THR A 126 -1.73 20.65 32.98
C THR A 126 -0.72 21.80 33.06
N LYS A 127 -1.15 23.02 32.66
CA LYS A 127 -0.34 24.25 32.79
C LYS A 127 0.13 24.49 34.24
N ASP A 128 -0.67 24.08 35.19
CA ASP A 128 -0.40 24.25 36.64
C ASP A 128 0.46 23.11 37.22
N GLY A 129 1.01 22.22 36.38
CA GLY A 129 1.85 21.13 36.81
C GLY A 129 1.13 19.92 37.37
N ILE A 130 -0.18 19.82 37.21
CA ILE A 130 -0.97 18.69 37.72
C ILE A 130 -0.91 17.53 36.71
N PRO A 131 -0.45 16.33 37.11
CA PRO A 131 -0.43 15.17 36.24
C PRO A 131 -1.84 14.65 35.97
N VAL A 132 -2.19 14.51 34.68
CA VAL A 132 -3.51 14.02 34.23
C VAL A 132 -3.32 12.77 33.37
N LYS A 133 -4.22 11.81 33.51
CA LYS A 133 -4.31 10.61 32.69
C LYS A 133 -5.60 10.65 31.87
N VAL A 134 -5.46 10.79 30.54
CA VAL A 134 -6.59 10.67 29.61
C VAL A 134 -6.72 9.24 29.18
N ARG A 135 -7.87 8.62 29.40
CA ARG A 135 -8.15 7.23 29.03
C ARG A 135 -9.09 7.12 27.85
N ASN A 136 -9.00 6.00 27.11
CA ASN A 136 -9.88 5.68 25.99
C ASN A 136 -9.92 6.77 24.91
N THR A 137 -8.76 7.32 24.55
CA THR A 137 -8.67 8.29 23.46
C THR A 137 -8.91 7.59 22.13
N GLN A 138 -9.93 8.03 21.39
CA GLN A 138 -10.24 7.54 20.05
C GLN A 138 -10.11 8.66 19.03
N THR A 139 -9.58 8.34 17.87
CA THR A 139 -9.42 9.26 16.75
C THR A 139 -9.98 8.64 15.49
N SER A 140 -10.94 9.29 14.86
CA SER A 140 -11.45 8.95 13.54
C SER A 140 -10.81 9.87 12.51
N PHE A 141 -10.32 9.29 11.43
CA PHE A 141 -9.67 10.04 10.34
C PHE A 141 -9.80 9.30 9.01
N ARG A 142 -9.65 10.04 7.93
CA ARG A 142 -9.60 9.47 6.57
C ARG A 142 -8.67 10.26 5.67
N VAL A 143 -8.32 9.67 4.53
CA VAL A 143 -7.57 10.37 3.49
C VAL A 143 -8.41 11.53 2.96
N ARG A 144 -7.80 12.73 2.86
CA ARG A 144 -8.48 13.93 2.41
C ARG A 144 -9.06 13.74 1.01
N THR A 145 -10.34 14.03 0.86
CA THR A 145 -11.00 14.16 -0.44
C THR A 145 -10.58 15.48 -1.10
N GLY A 146 -10.47 15.49 -2.44
CA GLY A 146 -10.17 16.71 -3.19
C GLY A 146 -11.18 17.82 -2.89
N SER A 147 -10.70 19.04 -2.67
CA SER A 147 -11.57 20.19 -2.32
C SER A 147 -12.25 20.82 -3.53
N ARG A 148 -11.86 20.46 -4.74
CA ARG A 148 -12.42 21.04 -5.97
C ARG A 148 -13.46 20.12 -6.60
N ARG A 149 -14.66 20.63 -6.80
CA ARG A 149 -15.80 19.99 -7.48
C ARG A 149 -15.45 19.45 -8.89
N ARG A 150 -14.36 19.96 -9.51
CA ARG A 150 -13.84 19.54 -10.82
C ARG A 150 -13.05 18.23 -10.82
N GLU A 151 -12.57 17.77 -9.66
CA GLU A 151 -11.75 16.55 -9.55
C GLU A 151 -12.57 15.31 -9.26
N ARG A 152 -13.88 15.45 -9.00
CA ARG A 152 -14.76 14.31 -8.75
C ARG A 152 -15.24 13.75 -10.08
N LYS A 153 -14.81 12.56 -10.40
CA LYS A 153 -15.45 11.75 -11.45
C LYS A 153 -16.78 11.26 -10.89
N PRO A 154 -17.89 11.37 -11.68
CA PRO A 154 -19.22 10.97 -11.20
C PRO A 154 -19.30 9.49 -10.77
N ASP A 155 -18.44 8.63 -11.31
CA ASP A 155 -18.41 7.20 -11.04
C ASP A 155 -17.49 6.81 -9.86
N GLU A 156 -16.87 7.76 -9.18
CA GLU A 156 -15.89 7.49 -8.12
C GLU A 156 -16.58 7.44 -6.75
N THR A 157 -16.82 6.22 -6.26
CA THR A 157 -17.49 5.98 -4.97
C THR A 157 -16.69 6.58 -3.79
N TYR A 158 -15.36 6.58 -3.87
CA TYR A 158 -14.45 7.09 -2.84
C TYR A 158 -13.50 8.11 -3.46
N PRO A 159 -13.90 9.41 -3.49
CA PRO A 159 -13.03 10.45 -4.03
C PRO A 159 -11.82 10.69 -3.13
N PHE A 160 -10.66 10.93 -3.72
CA PHE A 160 -9.42 11.21 -3.01
C PHE A 160 -8.62 12.34 -3.67
N SER A 161 -7.76 12.97 -2.90
CA SER A 161 -6.79 13.95 -3.40
C SER A 161 -5.46 13.28 -3.73
N SER A 162 -5.04 13.33 -4.98
CA SER A 162 -3.73 12.80 -5.40
C SER A 162 -2.57 13.44 -4.63
N ALA A 163 -2.68 14.72 -4.26
CA ALA A 163 -1.69 15.40 -3.45
C ALA A 163 -1.65 14.82 -2.01
N ALA A 164 -2.81 14.49 -1.42
CA ALA A 164 -2.87 13.86 -0.12
C ALA A 164 -2.25 12.46 -0.14
N VAL A 165 -2.56 11.64 -1.15
CA VAL A 165 -1.98 10.29 -1.33
C VAL A 165 -0.45 10.38 -1.42
N ARG A 166 0.09 11.28 -2.26
CA ARG A 166 1.54 11.48 -2.37
C ARG A 166 2.17 11.91 -1.05
N ARG A 167 1.55 12.86 -0.35
CA ARG A 167 2.05 13.33 0.94
C ARG A 167 2.11 12.21 1.97
N ILE A 168 1.10 11.35 2.02
CA ILE A 168 1.08 10.20 2.93
C ILE A 168 2.16 9.19 2.56
N ALA A 169 2.29 8.84 1.28
CA ALA A 169 3.24 7.84 0.82
C ALA A 169 4.71 8.24 1.02
N TYR A 170 5.03 9.54 0.85
CA TYR A 170 6.40 10.05 0.95
C TYR A 170 6.68 10.80 2.26
N GLY A 171 5.65 11.18 3.01
CA GLY A 171 5.77 11.92 4.28
C GLY A 171 5.87 11.04 5.51
N LYS A 172 6.30 9.78 5.37
CA LYS A 172 6.45 8.85 6.50
C LYS A 172 7.55 9.31 7.44
N THR A 173 7.25 9.29 8.73
CA THR A 173 8.27 9.57 9.76
C THR A 173 9.16 8.36 9.94
N VAL A 174 10.46 8.56 9.78
CA VAL A 174 11.49 7.55 10.06
C VAL A 174 11.97 7.73 11.49
N SER A 175 11.91 6.67 12.29
CA SER A 175 12.44 6.64 13.65
C SER A 175 13.55 5.60 13.77
N LEU A 176 14.27 5.58 14.89
CA LEU A 176 15.27 4.54 15.18
C LEU A 176 14.69 3.11 15.19
N ARG A 177 13.38 2.97 15.35
CA ARG A 177 12.65 1.68 15.33
C ARG A 177 12.06 1.33 13.96
N GLY A 178 12.33 2.13 12.92
CA GLY A 178 11.81 1.94 11.58
C GLY A 178 10.82 3.00 11.14
N THR A 179 10.14 2.75 10.01
CA THR A 179 9.15 3.64 9.43
C THR A 179 7.78 3.42 10.05
N SER A 180 7.16 4.46 10.60
CA SER A 180 5.81 4.36 11.16
C SER A 180 4.75 4.35 10.07
N ALA A 181 3.65 3.63 10.29
CA ALA A 181 2.49 3.71 9.43
C ALA A 181 1.87 5.12 9.48
N TRP A 182 1.29 5.58 8.36
CA TRP A 182 0.65 6.91 8.32
C TRP A 182 -0.50 7.04 9.32
N THR A 183 -1.18 5.92 9.62
CA THR A 183 -2.25 5.84 10.63
C THR A 183 -1.76 6.14 12.04
N ASP A 184 -0.52 5.77 12.35
CA ASP A 184 0.09 6.06 13.65
C ASP A 184 0.41 7.54 13.80
N GLY A 185 0.70 8.22 12.68
CA GLY A 185 0.87 9.66 12.63
C GLY A 185 -0.37 10.42 13.11
N ALA A 186 -1.57 9.96 12.74
CA ALA A 186 -2.83 10.58 13.15
C ALA A 186 -3.05 10.50 14.67
N ILE A 187 -2.92 9.32 15.28
CA ILE A 187 -3.07 9.16 16.73
C ILE A 187 -1.95 9.87 17.51
N ASN A 188 -0.73 9.90 16.97
CA ASN A 188 0.37 10.61 17.59
C ASN A 188 0.16 12.14 17.58
N SER A 189 -0.44 12.70 16.52
CA SER A 189 -0.79 14.13 16.47
C SER A 189 -1.81 14.50 17.54
N VAL A 190 -2.86 13.66 17.73
CA VAL A 190 -3.85 13.86 18.80
C VAL A 190 -3.21 13.73 20.19
N THR A 191 -2.35 12.71 20.37
CA THR A 191 -1.63 12.53 21.62
C THR A 191 -0.70 13.72 21.93
N GLY A 192 -0.05 14.28 20.91
CA GLY A 192 0.77 15.48 21.03
C GLY A 192 -0.03 16.71 21.43
N ALA A 193 -1.21 16.89 20.82
CA ALA A 193 -2.13 17.97 21.19
C ALA A 193 -2.61 17.88 22.66
N ILE A 194 -2.96 16.66 23.11
CA ILE A 194 -3.34 16.42 24.51
C ILE A 194 -2.20 16.76 25.48
N ARG A 195 -0.95 16.50 25.11
CA ARG A 195 0.23 16.77 25.96
C ARG A 195 0.69 18.23 25.93
N GLY A 196 0.35 18.96 24.89
CA GLY A 196 0.72 20.37 24.69
C GLY A 196 -0.21 21.37 25.37
N TYR A 197 -1.25 20.90 26.02
CA TYR A 197 -2.17 21.68 26.87
C TYR A 197 -1.83 21.33 28.34
#